data_df54db8691de51f647dd2cfd67b00823
#
_entry.id   df54db8691de51f647dd2cfd67b00823
#
_cell.length_a   1.000
_cell.length_b   1.000
_cell.length_c   1.000
_cell.angle_alpha   90.00
_cell.angle_beta   90.00
_cell.angle_gamma   90.00
#
_symmetry.space_group_name_H-M   'P 1'
#
loop_
_entity.id
_entity.type
_entity.pdbx_description
1 polymer ?
#
loop_
_entity_poly.entity_id
_entity_poly.type
_entity_poly.pdbx_seq_one_letter_code
_entity_poly.pdbx_strand_id
1 'polypeptide(L)'
;MNDLNLFDYQGQQVRTVIKGEEVWFVASDVARVLAYRMASDMTRRLRDSDKGYAKVRTPSGDQQMTVINESGLYDAVFRSNAEGALPFRYWVTGEVIPSIRKHGVYATPDAVEKMLADPDTLIQALTTIK
;
A
#
# COMPACT_ATOMS: atom_id res chain seq x y z
N MET A 1 13.71 -3.11 16.48
CA MET A 1 13.28 -3.74 15.25
C MET A 1 12.89 -2.72 14.21
N ASN A 2 13.29 -2.95 13.02
CA ASN A 2 13.00 -2.04 11.95
C ASN A 2 11.62 -2.33 11.37
N ASP A 3 10.74 -1.34 11.39
CA ASP A 3 9.39 -1.48 10.87
C ASP A 3 9.27 -1.01 9.44
N LEU A 4 10.41 -0.70 8.81
CA LEU A 4 10.41 -0.25 7.42
C LEU A 4 10.31 -1.45 6.50
N ASN A 5 9.29 -1.46 5.69
CA ASN A 5 9.12 -2.43 4.62
C ASN A 5 9.10 -1.70 3.29
N LEU A 6 9.39 -2.42 2.22
CA LEU A 6 9.36 -1.88 0.88
C LEU A 6 8.28 -2.57 0.08
N PHE A 7 7.49 -1.77 -0.59
CA PHE A 7 6.49 -2.23 -1.55
C PHE A 7 7.01 -1.86 -2.93
N ASP A 8 7.20 -2.86 -3.80
CA ASP A 8 7.75 -2.65 -5.13
C ASP A 8 6.63 -2.71 -6.15
N TYR A 9 6.46 -1.62 -6.89
CA TYR A 9 5.52 -1.56 -7.97
C TYR A 9 6.26 -1.20 -9.25
N GLN A 10 6.41 -2.16 -10.15
CA GLN A 10 7.05 -2.00 -11.45
C GLN A 10 8.44 -1.35 -11.33
N GLY A 11 9.23 -1.84 -10.38
CA GLY A 11 10.59 -1.35 -10.16
C GLY A 11 10.70 -0.08 -9.33
N GLN A 12 9.58 0.51 -8.95
CA GLN A 12 9.58 1.67 -8.06
C GLN A 12 9.23 1.24 -6.65
N GLN A 13 10.05 1.66 -5.70
CA GLN A 13 9.89 1.23 -4.31
C GLN A 13 9.15 2.27 -3.51
N VAL A 14 8.20 1.81 -2.71
CA VAL A 14 7.45 2.63 -1.76
C VAL A 14 7.77 2.12 -0.36
N ARG A 15 8.32 3.00 0.46
CA ARG A 15 8.62 2.65 1.85
C ARG A 15 7.33 2.60 2.64
N THR A 16 7.25 1.61 3.52
CA THR A 16 6.08 1.45 4.39
C THR A 16 6.52 1.32 5.82
N VAL A 17 5.65 1.74 6.74
CA VAL A 17 5.84 1.53 8.17
C VAL A 17 4.57 0.94 8.74
N ILE A 18 4.70 0.25 9.86
CA ILE A 18 3.55 -0.29 10.58
C ILE A 18 3.27 0.59 11.78
N LYS A 19 2.05 1.10 11.86
CA LYS A 19 1.58 1.88 13.01
C LYS A 19 0.35 1.18 13.57
N GLY A 20 0.49 0.69 14.79
CA GLY A 20 -0.56 -0.16 15.33
C GLY A 20 -0.62 -1.44 14.51
N GLU A 21 -1.76 -1.75 13.94
CA GLU A 21 -1.92 -2.92 13.09
C GLU A 21 -2.12 -2.54 11.62
N GLU A 22 -1.85 -1.28 11.29
CA GLU A 22 -2.04 -0.78 9.94
C GLU A 22 -0.71 -0.54 9.25
N VAL A 23 -0.72 -0.78 7.94
CA VAL A 23 0.40 -0.42 7.06
C VAL A 23 0.19 1.02 6.59
N TRP A 24 1.24 1.83 6.73
CA TRP A 24 1.24 3.20 6.26
C TRP A 24 2.34 3.38 5.22
N PHE A 25 2.08 4.17 4.21
CA PHE A 25 2.96 4.35 3.06
C PHE A 25 3.55 5.75 3.10
N VAL A 26 4.85 5.86 2.80
CA VAL A 26 5.51 7.17 2.73
C VAL A 26 4.92 7.96 1.57
N ALA A 27 4.34 9.11 1.89
CA ALA A 27 3.57 9.88 0.91
C ALA A 27 4.40 10.35 -0.28
N SER A 28 5.66 10.76 -0.04
CA SER A 28 6.52 11.21 -1.15
C SER A 28 6.82 10.08 -2.13
N ASP A 29 6.94 8.86 -1.64
CA ASP A 29 7.19 7.72 -2.52
C ASP A 29 5.94 7.39 -3.36
N VAL A 30 4.77 7.42 -2.73
CA VAL A 30 3.51 7.20 -3.43
C VAL A 30 3.29 8.28 -4.49
N ALA A 31 3.52 9.52 -4.14
CA ALA A 31 3.36 10.64 -5.07
C ALA A 31 4.28 10.48 -6.28
N ARG A 32 5.50 10.01 -6.07
CA ARG A 32 6.42 9.75 -7.17
C ARG A 32 5.91 8.65 -8.09
N VAL A 33 5.44 7.55 -7.52
CA VAL A 33 4.91 6.44 -8.31
C VAL A 33 3.69 6.87 -9.12
N LEU A 34 2.83 7.67 -8.52
CA LEU A 34 1.61 8.14 -9.18
C LEU A 34 1.83 9.39 -10.04
N ALA A 35 3.09 9.84 -10.16
CA ALA A 35 3.47 10.96 -11.00
C ALA A 35 2.84 12.29 -10.59
N TYR A 36 2.58 12.47 -9.30
CA TYR A 36 2.24 13.78 -8.79
C TYR A 36 3.49 14.68 -8.84
N ARG A 37 3.29 15.96 -9.11
CA ARG A 37 4.39 16.91 -9.12
C ARG A 37 5.04 17.03 -7.75
N MET A 38 4.22 17.06 -6.70
CA MET A 38 4.67 17.15 -5.31
C MET A 38 3.78 16.30 -4.43
N ALA A 39 4.35 15.77 -3.36
CA ALA A 39 3.56 14.99 -2.41
C ALA A 39 2.41 15.80 -1.81
N SER A 40 2.62 17.09 -1.57
CA SER A 40 1.57 17.96 -1.01
C SER A 40 0.38 18.12 -1.94
N ASP A 41 0.59 18.05 -3.25
CA ASP A 41 -0.51 18.09 -4.21
C ASP A 41 -1.45 16.89 -4.05
N MET A 42 -0.88 15.77 -3.64
CA MET A 42 -1.64 14.56 -3.38
C MET A 42 -2.30 14.58 -1.99
N THR A 43 -1.51 14.89 -0.96
CA THR A 43 -1.97 14.71 0.42
C THR A 43 -3.01 15.73 0.84
N ARG A 44 -3.00 16.94 0.27
CA ARG A 44 -3.98 17.96 0.67
C ARG A 44 -5.41 17.58 0.33
N ARG A 45 -5.60 16.63 -0.58
CA ARG A 45 -6.92 16.16 -0.99
C ARG A 45 -7.42 14.99 -0.17
N LEU A 46 -6.55 14.42 0.67
CA LEU A 46 -6.89 13.26 1.47
C LEU A 46 -7.57 13.69 2.76
N ARG A 47 -8.39 12.81 3.31
CA ARG A 47 -9.01 13.04 4.62
C ARG A 47 -7.93 13.05 5.69
N ASP A 48 -8.14 13.84 6.73
CA ASP A 48 -7.19 13.92 7.82
C ASP A 48 -6.95 12.55 8.47
N SER A 49 -7.98 11.72 8.53
CA SER A 49 -7.84 10.38 9.10
C SER A 49 -6.96 9.45 8.27
N ASP A 50 -6.72 9.80 6.99
CA ASP A 50 -5.91 9.00 6.08
C ASP A 50 -4.46 9.46 6.01
N LYS A 51 -4.10 10.49 6.76
CA LYS A 51 -2.76 11.07 6.79
C LYS A 51 -2.19 11.04 8.19
N GLY A 52 -0.88 11.00 8.27
CA GLY A 52 -0.20 11.06 9.54
C GLY A 52 1.28 11.27 9.35
N TYR A 53 2.03 11.12 10.43
CA TYR A 53 3.47 11.26 10.43
C TYR A 53 4.08 10.03 11.06
N ALA A 54 5.24 9.63 10.57
CA ALA A 54 5.98 8.53 11.13
C ALA A 54 7.46 8.77 10.99
N LYS A 55 8.25 8.20 11.89
CA LYS A 55 9.70 8.20 11.74
C LYS A 55 10.10 7.11 10.77
N VAL A 56 10.86 7.49 9.77
CA VAL A 56 11.32 6.57 8.74
C VAL A 56 12.84 6.57 8.77
N ARG A 57 13.42 5.38 8.79
CA ARG A 57 14.88 5.26 8.78
C ARG A 57 15.40 5.55 7.38
N THR A 58 16.36 6.44 7.31
CA THR A 58 17.02 6.80 6.06
C THR A 58 18.54 6.68 6.23
N PRO A 59 19.31 6.70 5.12
CA PRO A 59 20.78 6.69 5.23
C PRO A 59 21.33 7.85 6.05
N SER A 60 20.63 8.98 6.13
CA SER A 60 21.06 10.12 6.95
C SER A 60 20.48 10.10 8.36
N GLY A 61 19.81 9.02 8.76
CA GLY A 61 19.22 8.86 10.08
C GLY A 61 17.71 8.83 10.01
N ASP A 62 17.08 8.83 11.19
CA ASP A 62 15.63 8.81 11.27
C ASP A 62 15.07 10.18 10.89
N GLN A 63 14.05 10.19 10.05
CA GLN A 63 13.37 11.42 9.65
C GLN A 63 11.87 11.25 9.82
N GLN A 64 11.21 12.30 10.26
CA GLN A 64 9.77 12.32 10.32
C GLN A 64 9.23 12.61 8.92
N MET A 65 8.36 11.74 8.44
CA MET A 65 7.80 11.85 7.10
C MET A 65 6.28 11.76 7.17
N THR A 66 5.64 12.42 6.21
CA THR A 66 4.21 12.25 6.02
C THR A 66 3.95 10.86 5.47
N VAL A 67 2.98 10.19 6.06
CA VAL A 67 2.55 8.86 5.63
C VAL A 67 1.05 8.86 5.39
N ILE A 68 0.60 7.95 4.54
CA ILE A 68 -0.83 7.76 4.26
C ILE A 68 -1.18 6.31 4.48
N ASN A 69 -2.40 6.06 4.93
CA ASN A 69 -2.84 4.71 5.15
C ASN A 69 -3.34 4.09 3.84
N GLU A 70 -3.85 2.88 3.92
CA GLU A 70 -4.33 2.16 2.74
C GLU A 70 -5.49 2.88 2.06
N SER A 71 -6.42 3.40 2.84
CA SER A 71 -7.54 4.19 2.31
C SER A 71 -7.03 5.42 1.57
N GLY A 72 -6.05 6.12 2.13
CA GLY A 72 -5.43 7.27 1.47
C GLY A 72 -4.71 6.88 0.19
N LEU A 73 -4.06 5.74 0.18
CA LEU A 73 -3.40 5.24 -1.03
C LEU A 73 -4.41 5.03 -2.16
N TYR A 74 -5.51 4.36 -1.88
CA TYR A 74 -6.52 4.11 -2.91
C TYR A 74 -7.15 5.41 -3.41
N ASP A 75 -7.43 6.33 -2.49
CA ASP A 75 -7.98 7.64 -2.86
C ASP A 75 -7.02 8.38 -3.80
N ALA A 76 -5.72 8.38 -3.47
CA ALA A 76 -4.72 9.03 -4.30
C ALA A 76 -4.63 8.37 -5.69
N VAL A 77 -4.72 7.06 -5.75
CA VAL A 77 -4.68 6.33 -7.03
C VAL A 77 -5.88 6.72 -7.90
N PHE A 78 -7.07 6.75 -7.33
CA PHE A 78 -8.27 7.03 -8.11
C PHE A 78 -8.39 8.49 -8.51
N ARG A 79 -7.75 9.41 -7.77
CA ARG A 79 -7.77 10.82 -8.12
C ARG A 79 -6.65 11.22 -9.06
N SER A 80 -5.66 10.36 -9.28
CA SER A 80 -4.55 10.66 -10.15
C SER A 80 -4.98 10.60 -11.61
N ASN A 81 -4.64 11.64 -12.38
CA ASN A 81 -4.86 11.66 -13.81
C ASN A 81 -3.58 11.33 -14.60
N ALA A 82 -2.51 11.01 -13.90
CA ALA A 82 -1.24 10.72 -14.56
C ALA A 82 -1.32 9.36 -15.26
N GLU A 83 -0.70 9.27 -16.43
CA GLU A 83 -0.64 8.01 -17.16
C GLU A 83 0.01 6.91 -16.33
N GLY A 84 1.00 7.26 -15.52
CA GLY A 84 1.68 6.29 -14.68
C GLY A 84 0.80 5.65 -13.63
N ALA A 85 -0.34 6.29 -13.28
CA ALA A 85 -1.27 5.73 -12.31
C ALA A 85 -2.25 4.75 -12.93
N LEU A 86 -2.43 4.77 -14.25
CA LEU A 86 -3.41 3.90 -14.91
C LEU A 86 -3.14 2.43 -14.73
N PRO A 87 -1.92 1.92 -14.91
CA PRO A 87 -1.66 0.51 -14.69
C PRO A 87 -1.96 0.07 -13.27
N PHE A 88 -1.64 0.92 -12.29
CA PHE A 88 -1.93 0.61 -10.89
C PHE A 88 -3.45 0.58 -10.66
N ARG A 89 -4.16 1.57 -11.22
CA ARG A 89 -5.61 1.64 -11.10
C ARG A 89 -6.27 0.39 -11.72
N TYR A 90 -5.81 -0.01 -12.90
CA TYR A 90 -6.37 -1.19 -13.56
C TYR A 90 -6.05 -2.47 -12.79
N TRP A 91 -4.88 -2.53 -12.20
CA TRP A 91 -4.53 -3.68 -11.37
C TRP A 91 -5.45 -3.78 -10.16
N VAL A 92 -5.68 -2.66 -9.48
CA VAL A 92 -6.58 -2.63 -8.31
C VAL A 92 -8.00 -3.02 -8.70
N THR A 93 -8.54 -2.41 -9.77
CA THR A 93 -9.94 -2.64 -10.15
C THR A 93 -10.15 -3.95 -10.89
N GLY A 94 -9.16 -4.40 -11.63
CA GLY A 94 -9.29 -5.60 -12.47
C GLY A 94 -8.85 -6.88 -11.79
N GLU A 95 -8.03 -6.78 -10.75
CA GLU A 95 -7.47 -7.97 -10.11
C GLU A 95 -7.65 -7.96 -8.60
N VAL A 96 -7.20 -6.90 -7.92
CA VAL A 96 -7.21 -6.89 -6.45
C VAL A 96 -8.64 -6.91 -5.91
N ILE A 97 -9.47 -5.95 -6.34
CA ILE A 97 -10.84 -5.86 -5.86
C ILE A 97 -11.66 -7.10 -6.25
N PRO A 98 -11.61 -7.58 -7.51
CA PRO A 98 -12.32 -8.82 -7.84
C PRO A 98 -11.86 -10.01 -7.04
N SER A 99 -10.56 -10.12 -6.75
CA SER A 99 -10.04 -11.24 -5.94
C SER A 99 -10.55 -11.17 -4.52
N ILE A 100 -10.60 -9.97 -3.94
CA ILE A 100 -11.13 -9.79 -2.59
C ILE A 100 -12.62 -10.15 -2.56
N ARG A 101 -13.38 -9.72 -3.56
CA ARG A 101 -14.81 -10.00 -3.65
C ARG A 101 -15.08 -11.50 -3.78
N LYS A 102 -14.26 -12.18 -4.56
CA LYS A 102 -14.46 -13.58 -4.89
C LYS A 102 -13.93 -14.51 -3.80
N HIS A 103 -12.79 -14.18 -3.21
CA HIS A 103 -12.07 -15.06 -2.30
C HIS A 103 -11.94 -14.51 -0.89
N GLY A 104 -12.37 -13.28 -0.65
CA GLY A 104 -12.23 -12.63 0.64
C GLY A 104 -10.87 -12.00 0.89
N VAL A 105 -9.86 -12.35 0.11
CA VAL A 105 -8.53 -11.76 0.22
C VAL A 105 -7.90 -11.71 -1.17
N TYR A 106 -6.92 -10.80 -1.35
CA TYR A 106 -6.06 -10.82 -2.51
C TYR A 106 -4.87 -11.72 -2.21
N ALA A 107 -4.63 -12.72 -3.06
CA ALA A 107 -3.54 -13.67 -2.88
C ALA A 107 -2.60 -13.60 -4.09
N THR A 108 -1.32 -13.37 -3.82
CA THR A 108 -0.27 -13.47 -4.83
C THR A 108 0.10 -14.94 -5.01
N PRO A 109 0.78 -15.31 -6.12
CA PRO A 109 1.27 -16.68 -6.27
C PRO A 109 2.11 -17.15 -5.09
N ASP A 110 2.98 -16.28 -4.55
CA ASP A 110 3.80 -16.63 -3.38
C ASP A 110 2.93 -16.88 -2.15
N ALA A 111 1.92 -16.04 -1.94
CA ALA A 111 1.01 -16.22 -0.81
C ALA A 111 0.22 -17.52 -0.94
N VAL A 112 -0.21 -17.85 -2.16
CA VAL A 112 -0.91 -19.10 -2.42
C VAL A 112 -0.02 -20.29 -2.11
N GLU A 113 1.24 -20.26 -2.56
CA GLU A 113 2.19 -21.31 -2.23
C GLU A 113 2.38 -21.49 -0.73
N LYS A 114 2.49 -20.37 0.00
CA LYS A 114 2.65 -20.43 1.44
C LYS A 114 1.42 -21.04 2.11
N MET A 115 0.24 -20.69 1.64
CA MET A 115 -1.00 -21.27 2.17
C MET A 115 -1.07 -22.77 1.93
N LEU A 116 -0.63 -23.22 0.75
CA LEU A 116 -0.63 -24.65 0.42
C LEU A 116 0.41 -25.41 1.22
N ALA A 117 1.53 -24.78 1.55
CA ALA A 117 2.60 -25.41 2.31
C ALA A 117 2.34 -25.39 3.82
N ASP A 118 1.49 -24.49 4.31
CA ASP A 118 1.22 -24.32 5.73
C ASP A 118 -0.28 -24.34 5.98
N PRO A 119 -0.81 -25.48 6.49
CA PRO A 119 -2.25 -25.58 6.73
C PRO A 119 -2.80 -24.53 7.68
N ASP A 120 -2.02 -24.09 8.67
CA ASP A 120 -2.48 -23.06 9.61
C ASP A 120 -2.71 -21.74 8.91
N THR A 121 -1.81 -21.38 7.98
CA THR A 121 -1.98 -20.17 7.17
C THR A 121 -3.22 -20.26 6.29
N LEU A 122 -3.45 -21.41 5.68
CA LEU A 122 -4.64 -21.63 4.86
C LEU A 122 -5.93 -21.51 5.71
N ILE A 123 -5.94 -22.13 6.87
CA ILE A 123 -7.10 -22.07 7.77
C ILE A 123 -7.36 -20.61 8.18
N GLN A 124 -6.31 -19.88 8.50
CA GLN A 124 -6.44 -18.48 8.88
C GLN A 124 -7.01 -17.63 7.74
N ALA A 125 -6.55 -17.86 6.52
CA ALA A 125 -7.07 -17.14 5.35
C ALA A 125 -8.55 -17.47 5.14
N LEU A 126 -8.93 -18.72 5.28
CA LEU A 126 -10.32 -19.14 5.10
C LEU A 126 -11.24 -18.57 6.17
N THR A 127 -10.76 -18.43 7.40
CA THR A 127 -11.59 -17.90 8.49
C THR A 127 -11.82 -16.40 8.38
N THR A 128 -11.03 -15.67 7.61
CA THR A 128 -11.25 -14.24 7.37
C THR A 128 -12.24 -13.97 6.25
N ILE A 129 -12.61 -14.98 5.49
CA ILE A 129 -13.59 -14.84 4.41
C ILE A 129 -15.00 -14.87 5.00
N LYS A 130 -15.74 -13.83 4.78
CA LYS A 130 -17.13 -13.75 5.26
C LYS A 130 -18.05 -13.18 4.21
#